data_c902f588349290e6ddfd6db28b04a01a
#
_entry.id   c902f588349290e6ddfd6db28b04a01a
#
_cell.length_a   1.000
_cell.length_b   1.000
_cell.length_c   1.000
_cell.angle_alpha   90.00
_cell.angle_beta   90.00
_cell.angle_gamma   90.00
#
_symmetry.space_group_name_H-M   'P 1'
#
loop_
_entity.id
_entity.type
_entity.pdbx_description
1 polymer ?
#
loop_
_entity_poly.entity_id
_entity_poly.type
_entity_poly.pdbx_seq_one_letter_code
_entity_poly.pdbx_strand_id
1 'polypeptide(L)'
;PVPFAEHWREGLRYARDFAPLAAALGLLAPLSLAVGPYATLMQVVAREVYGGGPHTLGWLLSAAGAGAIAGTLALAARERSSGYERIAAASALAAATGLLGLAAEPPYALALGMMMLIGGGMMTTAAALNSLLQTVVEPRLRGRAMSLYVLAFAGVFPLGALMSGLLAGHFGVQATLALAGLGALAVVLHYLRRLPRLSARLAGEYRRLDLDG
;
A
#
# COMPACT_ATOMS: atom_id res chain seq x y z
N PRO A 1 7.22 32.43 -13.92
CA PRO A 1 7.36 31.39 -12.90
C PRO A 1 6.10 31.42 -12.03
N VAL A 2 5.26 30.41 -12.22
CA VAL A 2 4.04 30.26 -11.40
C VAL A 2 4.47 29.93 -9.98
N PRO A 3 3.91 30.58 -8.92
CA PRO A 3 4.31 30.32 -7.53
C PRO A 3 4.10 28.86 -7.16
N PHE A 4 5.02 28.28 -6.40
CA PHE A 4 5.00 26.87 -5.94
C PHE A 4 3.66 26.48 -5.31
N ALA A 5 3.02 27.41 -4.59
CA ALA A 5 1.70 27.19 -3.98
C ALA A 5 0.54 27.01 -4.98
N GLU A 6 0.60 27.64 -6.15
CA GLU A 6 -0.42 27.48 -7.20
C GLU A 6 -0.29 26.11 -7.88
N HIS A 7 0.93 25.65 -8.13
CA HIS A 7 1.17 24.29 -8.66
C HIS A 7 0.62 23.21 -7.73
N TRP A 8 0.76 23.38 -6.42
CA TRP A 8 0.21 22.45 -5.42
C TRP A 8 -1.32 22.45 -5.41
N ARG A 9 -1.93 23.63 -5.45
CA ARG A 9 -3.40 23.76 -5.48
C ARG A 9 -4.01 23.15 -6.74
N GLU A 10 -3.38 23.34 -7.89
CA GLU A 10 -3.81 22.72 -9.15
C GLU A 10 -3.66 21.19 -9.11
N GLY A 11 -2.57 20.67 -8.57
CA GLY A 11 -2.34 19.24 -8.39
C GLY A 11 -3.40 18.60 -7.47
N LEU A 12 -3.69 19.23 -6.33
CA LEU A 12 -4.73 18.78 -5.39
C LEU A 12 -6.13 18.86 -5.99
N ARG A 13 -6.44 19.90 -6.77
CA ARG A 13 -7.71 20.02 -7.49
C ARG A 13 -7.84 18.92 -8.52
N TYR A 14 -6.80 18.69 -9.33
CA TYR A 14 -6.76 17.59 -10.28
C TYR A 14 -6.92 16.22 -9.60
N ALA A 15 -6.26 16.01 -8.45
CA ALA A 15 -6.42 14.78 -7.69
C ALA A 15 -7.84 14.55 -7.18
N ARG A 16 -8.59 15.60 -6.87
CA ARG A 16 -10.01 15.50 -6.45
C ARG A 16 -10.96 15.31 -7.64
N ASP A 17 -10.68 15.95 -8.76
CA ASP A 17 -11.55 15.97 -9.93
C ASP A 17 -11.36 14.71 -10.80
N PHE A 18 -10.16 14.12 -10.80
CA PHE A 18 -9.84 12.89 -11.51
C PHE A 18 -10.03 11.66 -10.64
N ALA A 19 -11.19 11.02 -10.75
CA ALA A 19 -11.60 9.92 -9.87
C ALA A 19 -10.60 8.75 -9.75
N PRO A 20 -9.89 8.30 -10.80
CA PRO A 20 -8.88 7.25 -10.67
C PRO A 20 -7.70 7.66 -9.78
N LEU A 21 -7.23 8.90 -9.89
CA LEU A 21 -6.14 9.42 -9.07
C LEU A 21 -6.60 9.58 -7.61
N ALA A 22 -7.80 10.15 -7.38
CA ALA A 22 -8.38 10.27 -6.04
C ALA A 22 -8.50 8.90 -5.35
N ALA A 23 -8.97 7.89 -6.06
CA ALA A 23 -9.10 6.53 -5.53
C ALA A 23 -7.75 5.89 -5.24
N ALA A 24 -6.77 6.04 -6.14
CA ALA A 24 -5.41 5.52 -5.95
C ALA A 24 -4.72 6.15 -4.74
N LEU A 25 -4.74 7.47 -4.63
CA LEU A 25 -4.15 8.19 -3.48
C LEU A 25 -4.89 7.89 -2.17
N GLY A 26 -6.22 7.78 -2.23
CA GLY A 26 -7.08 7.46 -1.09
C GLY A 26 -6.90 6.04 -0.55
N LEU A 27 -6.39 5.10 -1.37
CA LEU A 27 -5.95 3.78 -0.91
C LEU A 27 -4.49 3.82 -0.46
N LEU A 28 -3.60 4.37 -1.29
CA LEU A 28 -2.16 4.25 -1.10
C LEU A 28 -1.65 5.02 0.13
N ALA A 29 -2.05 6.27 0.32
CA ALA A 29 -1.52 7.10 1.41
C ALA A 29 -1.87 6.54 2.80
N PRO A 30 -3.15 6.21 3.13
CA PRO A 30 -3.47 5.62 4.42
C PRO A 30 -2.87 4.22 4.60
N LEU A 31 -2.78 3.43 3.52
CA LEU A 31 -2.15 2.11 3.57
C LEU A 31 -0.64 2.24 3.85
N SER A 32 0.06 3.17 3.20
CA SER A 32 1.47 3.45 3.44
C SER A 32 1.72 3.95 4.86
N LEU A 33 0.80 4.76 5.40
CA LEU A 33 0.87 5.23 6.79
C LEU A 33 0.74 4.08 7.79
N ALA A 34 -0.18 3.15 7.55
CA ALA A 34 -0.48 2.04 8.45
C ALA A 34 0.54 0.89 8.30
N VAL A 35 0.82 0.49 7.06
CA VAL A 35 1.65 -0.67 6.76
C VAL A 35 3.14 -0.33 6.72
N GLY A 36 3.51 0.82 6.12
CA GLY A 36 4.92 1.18 5.88
C GLY A 36 5.85 1.00 7.08
N PRO A 37 5.46 1.46 8.28
CA PRO A 37 6.32 1.41 9.47
C PRO A 37 6.55 0.03 10.09
N TYR A 38 5.94 -1.04 9.57
CA TYR A 38 6.07 -2.38 10.16
C TYR A 38 7.54 -2.78 10.41
N ALA A 39 8.45 -2.39 9.52
CA ALA A 39 9.86 -2.76 9.62
C ALA A 39 10.52 -2.22 10.92
N THR A 40 10.10 -1.06 11.41
CA THR A 40 10.62 -0.50 12.67
C THR A 40 10.10 -1.28 13.88
N LEU A 41 8.85 -1.76 13.83
CA LEU A 41 8.27 -2.57 14.90
C LEU A 41 8.84 -3.98 14.94
N MET A 42 9.33 -4.50 13.80
CA MET A 42 9.87 -5.86 13.70
C MET A 42 11.12 -6.07 14.57
N GLN A 43 11.87 -5.02 14.88
CA GLN A 43 13.00 -5.13 15.81
C GLN A 43 12.53 -5.53 17.22
N VAL A 44 11.42 -4.95 17.66
CA VAL A 44 10.82 -5.25 18.97
C VAL A 44 10.14 -6.62 18.93
N VAL A 45 9.37 -6.92 17.87
CA VAL A 45 8.73 -8.24 17.69
C VAL A 45 9.76 -9.38 17.69
N ALA A 46 10.86 -9.23 16.97
CA ALA A 46 11.90 -10.26 16.91
C ALA A 46 12.52 -10.54 18.30
N ARG A 47 12.68 -9.50 19.12
CA ARG A 47 13.30 -9.60 20.45
C ARG A 47 12.31 -10.02 21.54
N GLU A 48 11.16 -9.36 21.62
CA GLU A 48 10.24 -9.52 22.74
C GLU A 48 9.24 -10.67 22.52
N VAL A 49 8.79 -10.89 21.28
CA VAL A 49 7.81 -11.95 20.99
C VAL A 49 8.51 -13.28 20.71
N TYR A 50 9.58 -13.24 19.89
CA TYR A 50 10.25 -14.48 19.47
C TYR A 50 11.55 -14.76 20.24
N GLY A 51 11.95 -13.92 21.20
CA GLY A 51 13.16 -14.10 21.99
C GLY A 51 14.43 -14.17 21.14
N GLY A 52 14.40 -13.64 19.91
CA GLY A 52 15.46 -13.77 18.93
C GLY A 52 16.32 -12.51 18.78
N GLY A 53 17.42 -12.67 18.05
CA GLY A 53 18.38 -11.61 17.76
C GLY A 53 18.29 -11.09 16.31
N PRO A 54 19.40 -10.53 15.79
CA PRO A 54 19.48 -10.00 14.43
C PRO A 54 19.12 -11.00 13.33
N HIS A 55 19.40 -12.29 13.54
CA HIS A 55 19.02 -13.34 12.59
C HIS A 55 17.50 -13.49 12.47
N THR A 56 16.77 -13.46 13.58
CA THR A 56 15.31 -13.54 13.60
C THR A 56 14.69 -12.35 12.86
N LEU A 57 15.20 -11.15 13.13
CA LEU A 57 14.80 -9.94 12.39
C LEU A 57 15.12 -10.07 10.89
N GLY A 58 16.32 -10.55 10.56
CA GLY A 58 16.74 -10.76 9.18
C GLY A 58 15.80 -11.69 8.41
N TRP A 59 15.39 -12.82 9.01
CA TRP A 59 14.43 -13.73 8.38
C TRP A 59 13.04 -13.12 8.19
N LEU A 60 12.53 -12.38 9.20
CA LEU A 60 11.24 -11.67 9.08
C LEU A 60 11.27 -10.66 7.93
N LEU A 61 12.30 -9.83 7.87
CA LEU A 61 12.41 -8.83 6.79
C LEU A 61 12.67 -9.48 5.42
N SER A 62 13.45 -10.57 5.37
CA SER A 62 13.67 -11.34 4.14
C SER A 62 12.38 -11.97 3.62
N ALA A 63 11.52 -12.48 4.52
CA ALA A 63 10.21 -13.00 4.15
C ALA A 63 9.33 -11.91 3.53
N ALA A 64 9.31 -10.69 4.10
CA ALA A 64 8.60 -9.57 3.50
C ALA A 64 9.17 -9.21 2.12
N GLY A 65 10.49 -9.18 1.97
CA GLY A 65 11.16 -8.96 0.69
C GLY A 65 10.82 -10.02 -0.35
N ALA A 66 10.82 -11.30 0.04
CA ALA A 66 10.43 -12.42 -0.83
C ALA A 66 8.96 -12.27 -1.29
N GLY A 67 8.06 -11.91 -0.39
CA GLY A 67 6.67 -11.61 -0.71
C GLY A 67 6.55 -10.44 -1.70
N ALA A 68 7.31 -9.36 -1.49
CA ALA A 68 7.34 -8.20 -2.37
C ALA A 68 7.78 -8.57 -3.80
N ILE A 69 8.85 -9.35 -3.92
CA ILE A 69 9.33 -9.85 -5.21
C ILE A 69 8.29 -10.76 -5.87
N ALA A 70 7.76 -11.75 -5.15
CA ALA A 70 6.79 -12.69 -5.69
C ALA A 70 5.51 -11.97 -6.18
N GLY A 71 4.98 -11.04 -5.38
CA GLY A 71 3.77 -10.30 -5.73
C GLY A 71 3.95 -9.37 -6.93
N THR A 72 5.08 -8.65 -7.00
CA THR A 72 5.38 -7.76 -8.13
C THR A 72 5.70 -8.54 -9.41
N LEU A 73 6.39 -9.67 -9.31
CA LEU A 73 6.62 -10.55 -10.46
C LEU A 73 5.31 -11.15 -10.98
N ALA A 74 4.43 -11.62 -10.09
CA ALA A 74 3.10 -12.10 -10.47
C ALA A 74 2.27 -11.02 -11.16
N LEU A 75 2.39 -9.76 -10.73
CA LEU A 75 1.76 -8.62 -11.40
C LEU A 75 2.38 -8.39 -12.78
N ALA A 76 3.72 -8.39 -12.89
CA ALA A 76 4.45 -8.15 -14.13
C ALA A 76 4.22 -9.26 -15.18
N ALA A 77 4.00 -10.50 -14.75
CA ALA A 77 3.71 -11.63 -15.62
C ALA A 77 2.30 -11.60 -16.24
N ARG A 78 1.46 -10.60 -15.89
CA ARG A 78 0.13 -10.47 -16.47
C ARG A 78 0.19 -9.85 -17.86
N GLU A 79 -0.43 -10.52 -18.81
CA GLU A 79 -0.58 -10.01 -20.17
C GLU A 79 -1.61 -8.87 -20.30
N ARG A 80 -2.57 -8.80 -19.36
CA ARG A 80 -3.64 -7.81 -19.37
C ARG A 80 -3.25 -6.50 -18.72
N SER A 81 -3.43 -5.40 -19.43
CA SER A 81 -3.21 -4.04 -18.94
C SER A 81 -4.44 -3.43 -18.21
N SER A 82 -5.45 -4.24 -17.90
CA SER A 82 -6.69 -3.83 -17.23
C SER A 82 -6.87 -4.51 -15.86
N GLY A 83 -7.72 -3.94 -15.00
CA GLY A 83 -8.08 -4.53 -13.68
C GLY A 83 -7.06 -4.28 -12.58
N TYR A 84 -6.14 -3.34 -12.74
CA TYR A 84 -5.16 -2.96 -11.72
C TYR A 84 -5.80 -2.51 -10.42
N GLU A 85 -6.99 -1.89 -10.48
CA GLU A 85 -7.76 -1.45 -9.32
C GLU A 85 -8.22 -2.61 -8.43
N ARG A 86 -8.54 -3.78 -9.03
CA ARG A 86 -8.93 -4.99 -8.31
C ARG A 86 -7.73 -5.67 -7.66
N ILE A 87 -6.60 -5.69 -8.37
CA ILE A 87 -5.34 -6.23 -7.83
C ILE A 87 -4.90 -5.39 -6.64
N ALA A 88 -4.94 -4.07 -6.77
CA ALA A 88 -4.61 -3.17 -5.68
C ALA A 88 -5.48 -3.43 -4.44
N ALA A 89 -6.79 -3.67 -4.62
CA ALA A 89 -7.68 -4.01 -3.51
C ALA A 89 -7.32 -5.36 -2.87
N ALA A 90 -7.10 -6.39 -3.68
CA ALA A 90 -6.78 -7.74 -3.18
C ALA A 90 -5.42 -7.78 -2.46
N SER A 91 -4.41 -7.13 -3.03
CA SER A 91 -3.08 -7.07 -2.43
C SER A 91 -3.04 -6.19 -1.17
N ALA A 92 -3.78 -5.09 -1.13
CA ALA A 92 -3.93 -4.28 0.08
C ALA A 92 -4.65 -5.06 1.20
N LEU A 93 -5.66 -5.88 0.86
CA LEU A 93 -6.31 -6.78 1.80
C LEU A 93 -5.30 -7.81 2.36
N ALA A 94 -4.45 -8.38 1.52
CA ALA A 94 -3.40 -9.30 1.96
C ALA A 94 -2.43 -8.63 2.95
N ALA A 95 -2.03 -7.37 2.70
CA ALA A 95 -1.19 -6.63 3.64
C ALA A 95 -1.89 -6.39 4.99
N ALA A 96 -3.17 -5.99 4.97
CA ALA A 96 -3.96 -5.76 6.18
C ALA A 96 -4.14 -7.06 6.99
N THR A 97 -4.45 -8.18 6.34
CA THR A 97 -4.57 -9.49 6.99
C THR A 97 -3.23 -9.98 7.54
N GLY A 98 -2.12 -9.72 6.85
CA GLY A 98 -0.78 -10.01 7.33
C GLY A 98 -0.46 -9.27 8.64
N LEU A 99 -0.79 -7.97 8.74
CA LEU A 99 -0.61 -7.18 9.97
C LEU A 99 -1.45 -7.70 11.13
N LEU A 100 -2.73 -8.00 10.88
CA LEU A 100 -3.64 -8.55 11.89
C LEU A 100 -3.19 -9.93 12.37
N GLY A 101 -2.75 -10.78 11.42
CA GLY A 101 -2.21 -12.09 11.75
C GLY A 101 -0.95 -12.01 12.59
N LEU A 102 -0.06 -11.04 12.29
CA LEU A 102 1.17 -10.83 13.06
C LEU A 102 0.89 -10.29 14.46
N ALA A 103 -0.14 -9.43 14.61
CA ALA A 103 -0.57 -8.90 15.91
C ALA A 103 -1.07 -9.99 16.88
N ALA A 104 -1.52 -11.13 16.35
CA ALA A 104 -1.97 -12.27 17.13
C ALA A 104 -0.82 -13.18 17.64
N GLU A 105 0.43 -12.77 17.51
CA GLU A 105 1.64 -13.49 17.95
C GLU A 105 1.68 -14.96 17.46
N PRO A 106 1.55 -15.21 16.18
CA PRO A 106 1.52 -16.56 15.66
C PRO A 106 2.87 -17.27 15.87
N PRO A 107 2.92 -18.62 15.80
CA PRO A 107 4.19 -19.33 15.76
C PRO A 107 5.11 -18.76 14.66
N TYR A 108 6.42 -18.76 14.89
CA TYR A 108 7.41 -18.08 14.05
C TYR A 108 7.29 -18.42 12.55
N ALA A 109 7.02 -19.69 12.22
CA ALA A 109 6.83 -20.10 10.82
C ALA A 109 5.63 -19.41 10.16
N LEU A 110 4.51 -19.22 10.89
CA LEU A 110 3.36 -18.45 10.41
C LEU A 110 3.67 -16.96 10.33
N ALA A 111 4.46 -16.42 11.25
CA ALA A 111 4.90 -15.03 11.20
C ALA A 111 5.67 -14.71 9.90
N LEU A 112 6.53 -15.63 9.44
CA LEU A 112 7.19 -15.49 8.13
C LEU A 112 6.17 -15.40 6.99
N GLY A 113 5.12 -16.24 7.02
CA GLY A 113 4.01 -16.17 6.06
C GLY A 113 3.24 -14.83 6.13
N MET A 114 2.97 -14.32 7.35
CA MET A 114 2.34 -13.01 7.52
C MET A 114 3.24 -11.88 6.99
N MET A 115 4.54 -11.96 7.20
CA MET A 115 5.50 -10.99 6.65
C MET A 115 5.53 -11.02 5.11
N MET A 116 5.42 -12.20 4.49
CA MET A 116 5.28 -12.31 3.03
C MET A 116 4.00 -11.62 2.54
N LEU A 117 2.88 -11.78 3.26
CA LEU A 117 1.62 -11.10 2.92
C LEU A 117 1.74 -9.57 3.07
N ILE A 118 2.41 -9.08 4.12
CA ILE A 118 2.63 -7.64 4.34
C ILE A 118 3.47 -7.06 3.20
N GLY A 119 4.66 -7.60 2.96
CA GLY A 119 5.58 -7.11 1.94
C GLY A 119 5.01 -7.25 0.53
N GLY A 120 4.47 -8.43 0.20
CA GLY A 120 3.85 -8.72 -1.09
C GLY A 120 2.62 -7.86 -1.32
N GLY A 121 1.74 -7.76 -0.34
CA GLY A 121 0.53 -6.96 -0.42
C GLY A 121 0.83 -5.48 -0.62
N MET A 122 1.75 -4.91 0.16
CA MET A 122 2.12 -3.50 0.04
C MET A 122 2.77 -3.17 -1.30
N MET A 123 3.78 -3.93 -1.73
CA MET A 123 4.51 -3.65 -2.96
C MET A 123 3.65 -3.90 -4.21
N THR A 124 2.84 -4.96 -4.21
CA THR A 124 1.92 -5.22 -5.32
C THR A 124 0.82 -4.15 -5.41
N THR A 125 0.30 -3.66 -4.27
CA THR A 125 -0.65 -2.54 -4.27
C THR A 125 -0.03 -1.30 -4.88
N ALA A 126 1.18 -0.94 -4.44
CA ALA A 126 1.90 0.21 -4.98
C ALA A 126 2.15 0.04 -6.49
N ALA A 127 2.68 -1.11 -6.93
CA ALA A 127 2.95 -1.38 -8.33
C ALA A 127 1.68 -1.35 -9.19
N ALA A 128 0.57 -1.94 -8.72
CA ALA A 128 -0.70 -1.94 -9.45
C ALA A 128 -1.28 -0.53 -9.60
N LEU A 129 -1.25 0.28 -8.53
CA LEU A 129 -1.72 1.67 -8.60
C LEU A 129 -0.81 2.55 -9.47
N ASN A 130 0.51 2.30 -9.44
CA ASN A 130 1.46 2.96 -10.32
C ASN A 130 1.14 2.66 -11.79
N SER A 131 0.96 1.39 -12.14
CA SER A 131 0.59 0.96 -13.50
C SER A 131 -0.75 1.54 -13.92
N LEU A 132 -1.76 1.51 -13.03
CA LEU A 132 -3.06 2.13 -13.29
C LEU A 132 -2.92 3.61 -13.67
N LEU A 133 -2.21 4.39 -12.85
CA LEU A 133 -2.05 5.83 -13.09
C LEU A 133 -1.26 6.12 -14.37
N GLN A 134 -0.22 5.35 -14.65
CA GLN A 134 0.54 5.51 -15.91
C GLN A 134 -0.29 5.19 -17.14
N THR A 135 -1.27 4.29 -17.03
CA THR A 135 -2.16 3.92 -18.12
C THR A 135 -3.26 4.96 -18.38
N VAL A 136 -3.91 5.46 -17.31
CA VAL A 136 -5.13 6.28 -17.46
C VAL A 136 -4.89 7.79 -17.40
N VAL A 137 -3.71 8.24 -16.92
CA VAL A 137 -3.40 9.67 -16.82
C VAL A 137 -2.84 10.19 -18.14
N GLU A 138 -3.40 11.30 -18.63
CA GLU A 138 -2.91 11.99 -19.82
C GLU A 138 -1.40 12.29 -19.72
N PRO A 139 -0.63 12.11 -20.82
CA PRO A 139 0.82 12.34 -20.83
C PRO A 139 1.24 13.68 -20.26
N ARG A 140 0.48 14.74 -20.53
CA ARG A 140 0.71 16.11 -20.06
C ARG A 140 0.65 16.25 -18.52
N LEU A 141 -0.21 15.48 -17.86
CA LEU A 141 -0.47 15.54 -16.41
C LEU A 141 0.22 14.43 -15.64
N ARG A 142 0.84 13.46 -16.35
CA ARG A 142 1.46 12.27 -15.74
C ARG A 142 2.52 12.61 -14.70
N GLY A 143 3.39 13.59 -14.97
CA GLY A 143 4.40 14.02 -14.01
C GLY A 143 3.80 14.51 -12.68
N ARG A 144 2.72 15.30 -12.74
CA ARG A 144 2.00 15.80 -11.55
C ARG A 144 1.34 14.67 -10.76
N ALA A 145 0.66 13.75 -11.46
CA ALA A 145 0.03 12.58 -10.83
C ALA A 145 1.07 11.69 -10.13
N MET A 146 2.22 11.47 -10.78
CA MET A 146 3.30 10.66 -10.22
C MET A 146 4.00 11.32 -9.03
N SER A 147 4.13 12.65 -8.99
CA SER A 147 4.62 13.36 -7.82
C SER A 147 3.71 13.18 -6.60
N LEU A 148 2.38 13.25 -6.80
CA LEU A 148 1.40 13.00 -5.74
C LEU A 148 1.43 11.52 -5.32
N TYR A 149 1.60 10.59 -6.26
CA TYR A 149 1.76 9.16 -5.97
C TYR A 149 3.00 8.91 -5.08
N VAL A 150 4.16 9.47 -5.43
CA VAL A 150 5.40 9.30 -4.65
C VAL A 150 5.23 9.90 -3.25
N LEU A 151 4.58 11.06 -3.13
CA LEU A 151 4.27 11.65 -1.84
C LEU A 151 3.35 10.75 -1.00
N ALA A 152 2.30 10.18 -1.61
CA ALA A 152 1.38 9.28 -0.95
C ALA A 152 2.04 7.95 -0.53
N PHE A 153 3.00 7.45 -1.31
CA PHE A 153 3.70 6.20 -1.04
C PHE A 153 4.84 6.37 -0.03
N ALA A 154 5.77 7.29 -0.30
CA ALA A 154 7.00 7.45 0.47
C ALA A 154 6.96 8.65 1.43
N GLY A 155 6.25 9.72 1.07
CA GLY A 155 6.23 10.96 1.87
C GLY A 155 5.49 10.83 3.20
N VAL A 156 4.54 9.89 3.32
CA VAL A 156 3.83 9.64 4.59
C VAL A 156 4.55 8.66 5.52
N PHE A 157 5.59 7.98 5.03
CA PHE A 157 6.33 6.97 5.80
C PHE A 157 6.91 7.51 7.12
N PRO A 158 7.59 8.68 7.17
CA PRO A 158 8.13 9.22 8.41
C PRO A 158 7.03 9.50 9.46
N LEU A 159 5.86 9.96 9.00
CA LEU A 159 4.72 10.19 9.89
C LEU A 159 4.19 8.88 10.47
N GLY A 160 4.07 7.85 9.64
CA GLY A 160 3.69 6.52 10.06
C GLY A 160 4.68 5.92 11.07
N ALA A 161 5.99 6.07 10.83
CA ALA A 161 7.03 5.58 11.73
C ALA A 161 6.97 6.29 13.10
N LEU A 162 6.78 7.61 13.11
CA LEU A 162 6.60 8.38 14.35
C LEU A 162 5.35 7.93 15.11
N MET A 163 4.21 7.84 14.43
CA MET A 163 2.95 7.38 15.04
C MET A 163 3.06 5.97 15.61
N SER A 164 3.65 5.04 14.84
CA SER A 164 3.84 3.66 15.28
C SER A 164 4.78 3.57 16.47
N GLY A 165 5.85 4.37 16.50
CA GLY A 165 6.75 4.44 17.66
C GLY A 165 6.06 4.95 18.92
N LEU A 166 5.27 6.03 18.80
CA LEU A 166 4.49 6.59 19.92
C LEU A 166 3.43 5.61 20.43
N LEU A 167 2.69 4.98 19.52
CA LEU A 167 1.67 3.99 19.88
C LEU A 167 2.30 2.76 20.54
N ALA A 168 3.42 2.25 20.01
CA ALA A 168 4.11 1.11 20.58
C ALA A 168 4.66 1.41 21.97
N GLY A 169 5.13 2.63 22.21
CA GLY A 169 5.59 3.06 23.54
C GLY A 169 4.47 3.16 24.57
N HIS A 170 3.22 3.42 24.18
CA HIS A 170 2.08 3.55 25.09
C HIS A 170 1.25 2.26 25.22
N PHE A 171 1.00 1.57 24.15
CA PHE A 171 0.06 0.45 24.08
C PHE A 171 0.75 -0.90 23.80
N GLY A 172 2.06 -0.89 23.58
CA GLY A 172 2.80 -2.07 23.14
C GLY A 172 2.72 -2.34 21.64
N VAL A 173 3.60 -3.22 21.18
CA VAL A 173 3.79 -3.50 19.75
C VAL A 173 2.59 -4.24 19.16
N GLN A 174 2.03 -5.20 19.87
CA GLN A 174 0.89 -6.01 19.43
C GLN A 174 -0.34 -5.15 19.17
N ALA A 175 -0.68 -4.29 20.14
CA ALA A 175 -1.80 -3.37 19.99
C ALA A 175 -1.57 -2.40 18.83
N THR A 176 -0.33 -1.94 18.63
CA THR A 176 0.03 -1.05 17.50
C THR A 176 -0.13 -1.77 16.16
N LEU A 177 0.32 -3.02 16.04
CA LEU A 177 0.13 -3.84 14.84
C LEU A 177 -1.35 -4.11 14.57
N ALA A 178 -2.14 -4.41 15.61
CA ALA A 178 -3.58 -4.60 15.49
C ALA A 178 -4.29 -3.33 15.01
N LEU A 179 -3.98 -2.17 15.61
CA LEU A 179 -4.54 -0.88 15.20
C LEU A 179 -4.15 -0.53 13.75
N ALA A 180 -2.90 -0.76 13.37
CA ALA A 180 -2.44 -0.56 12.00
C ALA A 180 -3.16 -1.48 11.02
N GLY A 181 -3.31 -2.77 11.36
CA GLY A 181 -4.04 -3.75 10.55
C GLY A 181 -5.52 -3.44 10.42
N LEU A 182 -6.19 -3.03 11.52
CA LEU A 182 -7.60 -2.60 11.49
C LEU A 182 -7.79 -1.33 10.67
N GLY A 183 -6.88 -0.35 10.81
CA GLY A 183 -6.86 0.86 10.01
C GLY A 183 -6.69 0.56 8.52
N ALA A 184 -5.72 -0.30 8.17
CA ALA A 184 -5.52 -0.76 6.79
C ALA A 184 -6.76 -1.48 6.26
N LEU A 185 -7.36 -2.38 7.05
CA LEU A 185 -8.59 -3.10 6.67
C LEU A 185 -9.75 -2.13 6.42
N ALA A 186 -9.95 -1.14 7.29
CA ALA A 186 -10.99 -0.13 7.12
C ALA A 186 -10.82 0.65 5.82
N VAL A 187 -9.58 1.04 5.49
CA VAL A 187 -9.24 1.72 4.22
C VAL A 187 -9.56 0.83 3.02
N VAL A 188 -9.15 -0.44 3.07
CA VAL A 188 -9.43 -1.41 2.00
C VAL A 188 -10.93 -1.63 1.82
N LEU A 189 -11.68 -1.81 2.90
CA LEU A 189 -13.14 -1.97 2.85
C LEU A 189 -13.82 -0.73 2.26
N HIS A 190 -13.35 0.46 2.64
CA HIS A 190 -13.84 1.70 2.04
C HIS A 190 -13.56 1.76 0.53
N TYR A 191 -12.35 1.37 0.11
CA TYR A 191 -11.97 1.30 -1.30
C TYR A 191 -12.84 0.28 -2.06
N LEU A 192 -13.04 -0.92 -1.49
CA LEU A 192 -13.86 -1.97 -2.07
C LEU A 192 -15.32 -1.52 -2.30
N ARG A 193 -15.90 -0.75 -1.37
CA ARG A 193 -17.25 -0.18 -1.54
C ARG A 193 -17.33 0.78 -2.74
N ARG A 194 -16.24 1.45 -3.07
CA ARG A 194 -16.16 2.37 -4.22
C ARG A 194 -15.72 1.68 -5.51
N LEU A 195 -15.14 0.49 -5.42
CA LEU A 195 -14.55 -0.25 -6.54
C LEU A 195 -15.52 -0.47 -7.71
N PRO A 196 -16.81 -0.84 -7.54
CA PRO A 196 -17.70 -1.02 -8.68
C PRO A 196 -17.90 0.24 -9.51
N ARG A 197 -18.02 1.41 -8.85
CA ARG A 197 -18.14 2.70 -9.52
C ARG A 197 -16.83 3.12 -10.21
N LEU A 198 -15.71 2.82 -9.60
CA LEU A 198 -14.37 3.08 -10.16
C LEU A 198 -14.13 2.20 -11.39
N SER A 199 -14.36 0.89 -11.30
CA SER A 199 -14.20 -0.03 -12.43
C SER A 199 -15.10 0.31 -13.60
N ALA A 200 -16.35 0.75 -13.34
CA ALA A 200 -17.26 1.21 -14.40
C ALA A 200 -16.73 2.45 -15.15
N ARG A 201 -16.10 3.38 -14.45
CA ARG A 201 -15.46 4.57 -15.06
C ARG A 201 -14.19 4.19 -15.84
N LEU A 202 -13.36 3.31 -15.26
CA LEU A 202 -12.15 2.84 -15.90
C LEU A 202 -12.42 2.00 -17.16
N ALA A 203 -13.50 1.21 -17.19
CA ALA A 203 -13.90 0.44 -18.38
C ALA A 203 -14.13 1.36 -19.60
N GLY A 204 -14.62 2.59 -19.40
CA GLY A 204 -14.72 3.58 -20.45
C GLY A 204 -13.35 4.04 -20.97
N GLU A 205 -12.38 4.24 -20.08
CA GLU A 205 -11.02 4.65 -20.44
C GLU A 205 -10.22 3.50 -21.09
N TYR A 206 -10.34 2.28 -20.57
CA TYR A 206 -9.70 1.09 -21.15
C TYR A 206 -10.18 0.83 -22.59
N ARG A 207 -11.48 0.96 -22.86
CA ARG A 207 -12.03 0.85 -24.22
C ARG A 207 -11.51 1.94 -25.15
N ARG A 208 -11.36 3.17 -24.68
CA ARG A 208 -10.77 4.27 -25.48
C ARG A 208 -9.32 4.01 -25.86
N LEU A 209 -8.59 3.28 -25.03
CA LEU A 209 -7.18 2.99 -25.19
C LEU A 209 -6.94 1.62 -25.88
N ASP A 210 -8.00 0.92 -26.29
CA ASP A 210 -7.96 -0.42 -26.93
C ASP A 210 -7.23 -1.49 -26.07
N LEU A 211 -7.39 -1.39 -24.73
CA LEU A 211 -6.70 -2.24 -23.76
C LEU A 211 -7.56 -3.41 -23.24
N ASP A 212 -8.77 -3.60 -23.78
CA ASP A 212 -9.73 -4.65 -23.40
C ASP A 212 -9.60 -5.93 -24.26
N GLY A 213 -8.41 -6.16 -24.89
CA GLY A 213 -8.10 -7.36 -25.66
C GLY A 213 -7.87 -8.62 -24.82
#